data_f49b405bc8366d86d7369bd0ba33d2fb
#
_entry.id   f49b405bc8366d86d7369bd0ba33d2fb
#
_cell.length_a   1.000
_cell.length_b   1.000
_cell.length_c   1.000
_cell.angle_alpha   90.00
_cell.angle_beta   90.00
_cell.angle_gamma   90.00
#
_symmetry.space_group_name_H-M   'P 1'
#
loop_
_entity.id
_entity.type
_entity.pdbx_description
1 polymer ?
#
loop_
_entity_poly.entity_id
_entity_poly.type
_entity_poly.pdbx_seq_one_letter_code
_entity_poly.pdbx_strand_id
1 'polypeptide(L)'
;DLMPYETSLEGRSDYLAAADKTESLSFALPFDKNQNEDPLFARYVVAVNRGGVYEPVSNEAYVTNPEVTSDYQEPFPEAQTKKGLNIELSMLDDAMSLGVKHTAINISVREFLDPNGALTYDYNGKTYRFNKSRVEEYDKTIRMFSNKGIIITGMILNGWNTSHPELLYPGVKETGTSQYYMFNTSTPEGFETCRAVMAFLAERYNGSDPNYGQVSN
;
A
#
# COMPACT_ATOMS: atom_id res chain seq x y z
N ASP A 1 1.52 16.89 11.08
CA ASP A 1 1.21 16.00 9.99
C ASP A 1 -0.29 15.85 9.80
N LEU A 2 -0.70 15.38 8.64
CA LEU A 2 -2.09 15.15 8.28
C LEU A 2 -2.24 13.75 7.68
N MET A 3 -3.19 13.01 8.18
CA MET A 3 -3.60 11.75 7.55
C MET A 3 -4.35 12.00 6.24
N PRO A 4 -4.40 11.06 5.30
CA PRO A 4 -5.07 11.25 4.01
C PRO A 4 -6.54 11.68 4.10
N TYR A 5 -7.22 11.33 5.18
CA TYR A 5 -8.61 11.69 5.44
C TYR A 5 -8.80 13.05 6.15
N GLU A 6 -7.71 13.67 6.61
CA GLU A 6 -7.76 14.99 7.28
C GLU A 6 -7.57 16.10 6.26
N THR A 7 -8.46 17.09 6.28
CA THR A 7 -8.48 18.17 5.28
C THR A 7 -8.25 19.55 5.88
N SER A 8 -8.10 19.66 7.22
CA SER A 8 -7.89 20.93 7.89
C SER A 8 -7.02 20.78 9.13
N LEU A 9 -6.50 21.91 9.63
CA LEU A 9 -5.80 22.02 10.89
C LEU A 9 -6.72 22.48 12.05
N GLU A 10 -8.02 22.52 11.82
CA GLU A 10 -8.99 22.96 12.83
C GLU A 10 -8.93 22.05 14.07
N GLY A 11 -8.87 22.66 15.24
CA GLY A 11 -8.77 21.94 16.51
C GLY A 11 -7.39 21.36 16.83
N ARG A 12 -6.40 21.49 15.95
CA ARG A 12 -5.03 21.08 16.26
C ARG A 12 -4.38 21.98 17.30
N SER A 13 -3.70 21.36 18.26
CA SER A 13 -2.94 22.05 19.31
C SER A 13 -1.47 21.62 19.37
N ASP A 14 -1.11 20.64 18.58
CA ASP A 14 0.20 20.01 18.53
C ASP A 14 0.95 20.31 17.22
N TYR A 15 2.27 20.18 17.28
CA TYR A 15 3.16 20.30 16.13
C TYR A 15 4.38 19.38 16.32
N LEU A 16 4.95 18.94 15.23
CA LEU A 16 6.13 18.06 15.27
C LEU A 16 7.45 18.81 15.48
N ALA A 17 7.55 20.01 14.91
CA ALA A 17 8.72 20.88 15.05
C ALA A 17 8.33 22.35 14.90
N ALA A 18 9.10 23.24 15.53
CA ALA A 18 8.92 24.66 15.42
C ALA A 18 10.26 25.37 15.14
N ALA A 19 10.21 26.44 14.37
CA ALA A 19 11.36 27.30 14.12
C ALA A 19 10.91 28.76 13.97
N ASP A 20 11.82 29.69 14.23
CA ASP A 20 11.59 31.10 13.94
C ASP A 20 11.48 31.34 12.43
N LYS A 21 10.72 32.34 12.04
CA LYS A 21 10.53 32.68 10.63
C LYS A 21 11.86 33.14 10.00
N THR A 22 12.28 32.43 8.96
CA THR A 22 13.46 32.74 8.13
C THR A 22 13.11 32.61 6.64
N GLU A 23 14.06 32.99 5.76
CA GLU A 23 13.87 32.84 4.30
C GLU A 23 13.84 31.37 3.85
N SER A 24 14.49 30.48 4.61
CA SER A 24 14.52 29.05 4.34
C SER A 24 14.37 28.30 5.65
N LEU A 25 13.48 27.31 5.68
CA LEU A 25 13.23 26.47 6.85
C LEU A 25 13.60 25.03 6.54
N SER A 26 14.29 24.39 7.49
CA SER A 26 14.60 22.97 7.45
C SER A 26 14.19 22.36 8.79
N PHE A 27 13.46 21.27 8.73
CA PHE A 27 13.02 20.54 9.91
C PHE A 27 13.59 19.12 9.86
N ALA A 28 14.17 18.67 10.98
CA ALA A 28 14.46 17.27 11.21
C ALA A 28 13.31 16.66 12.01
N LEU A 29 12.65 15.66 11.44
CA LEU A 29 11.57 14.96 12.09
C LEU A 29 12.08 13.63 12.66
N PRO A 30 11.74 13.28 13.92
CA PRO A 30 12.08 11.97 14.45
C PRO A 30 11.34 10.89 13.66
N PHE A 31 12.07 9.84 13.30
CA PHE A 31 11.50 8.66 12.68
C PHE A 31 11.58 7.49 13.67
N ASP A 32 10.43 7.02 14.12
CA ASP A 32 10.31 5.83 14.96
C ASP A 32 9.48 4.77 14.22
N LYS A 33 10.13 3.68 13.83
CA LYS A 33 9.51 2.55 13.13
C LYS A 33 8.45 1.82 13.96
N ASN A 34 8.41 2.05 15.27
CA ASN A 34 7.46 1.39 16.17
C ASN A 34 6.19 2.22 16.43
N GLN A 35 6.05 3.38 15.81
CA GLN A 35 4.83 4.17 15.91
C GLN A 35 3.71 3.54 15.06
N ASN A 36 2.49 3.55 15.60
CA ASN A 36 1.30 3.06 14.89
C ASN A 36 1.00 3.81 13.59
N GLU A 37 1.52 5.04 13.48
CA GLU A 37 1.43 5.89 12.29
C GLU A 37 2.82 6.00 11.68
N ASP A 38 2.95 5.57 10.43
CA ASP A 38 4.21 5.66 9.72
C ASP A 38 4.42 7.11 9.22
N PRO A 39 5.34 7.88 9.82
CA PRO A 39 5.58 9.27 9.47
C PRO A 39 6.08 9.45 8.02
N LEU A 40 6.59 8.41 7.37
CA LEU A 40 7.03 8.50 5.97
C LEU A 40 5.88 8.71 4.99
N PHE A 41 4.67 8.27 5.36
CA PHE A 41 3.48 8.34 4.50
C PHE A 41 2.46 9.39 4.97
N ALA A 42 2.80 10.17 5.99
CA ALA A 42 2.01 11.32 6.42
C ALA A 42 2.25 12.52 5.49
N ARG A 43 1.25 13.38 5.37
CA ARG A 43 1.38 14.68 4.69
C ARG A 43 1.82 15.73 5.70
N TYR A 44 2.81 16.52 5.36
CA TYR A 44 3.33 17.60 6.18
C TYR A 44 2.91 18.94 5.62
N VAL A 45 2.57 19.86 6.50
CA VAL A 45 2.22 21.22 6.18
C VAL A 45 2.96 22.18 7.13
N VAL A 46 3.46 23.29 6.59
CA VAL A 46 4.00 24.38 7.40
C VAL A 46 2.84 25.30 7.77
N ALA A 47 2.72 25.60 9.05
CA ALA A 47 1.67 26.49 9.56
C ALA A 47 2.26 27.56 10.48
N VAL A 48 1.59 28.69 10.57
CA VAL A 48 1.89 29.76 11.52
C VAL A 48 0.84 29.76 12.63
N ASN A 49 1.28 29.77 13.88
CA ASN A 49 0.38 29.90 15.02
C ASN A 49 0.01 31.38 15.21
N ARG A 50 -1.26 31.71 15.07
CA ARG A 50 -1.82 33.05 15.30
C ARG A 50 -2.83 33.00 16.45
N GLY A 51 -2.32 33.22 17.66
CA GLY A 51 -3.21 33.28 18.84
C GLY A 51 -3.86 31.93 19.19
N GLY A 52 -3.18 30.82 18.95
CA GLY A 52 -3.67 29.47 19.21
C GLY A 52 -4.33 28.77 18.02
N VAL A 53 -4.43 29.46 16.89
CA VAL A 53 -4.94 28.89 15.63
C VAL A 53 -3.78 28.65 14.66
N TYR A 54 -3.66 27.45 14.12
CA TYR A 54 -2.66 27.10 13.11
C TYR A 54 -3.20 27.40 11.71
N GLU A 55 -2.60 28.38 11.04
CA GLU A 55 -2.92 28.73 9.66
C GLU A 55 -1.89 28.15 8.70
N PRO A 56 -2.27 27.30 7.72
CA PRO A 56 -1.35 26.78 6.72
C PRO A 56 -0.70 27.90 5.91
N VAL A 57 0.61 27.82 5.70
CA VAL A 57 1.39 28.76 4.87
C VAL A 57 2.13 28.05 3.75
N SER A 58 2.01 26.73 3.67
CA SER A 58 2.50 25.89 2.55
C SER A 58 1.40 24.98 2.04
N ASN A 59 1.60 24.42 0.86
CA ASN A 59 0.87 23.24 0.43
C ASN A 59 1.30 22.04 1.28
N GLU A 60 0.45 21.02 1.34
CA GLU A 60 0.78 19.74 1.91
C GLU A 60 1.80 19.00 1.02
N ALA A 61 2.76 18.34 1.63
CA ALA A 61 3.77 17.55 0.93
C ALA A 61 4.09 16.26 1.69
N TYR A 62 4.36 15.21 0.95
CA TYR A 62 4.94 13.98 1.50
C TYR A 62 6.46 14.09 1.61
N VAL A 63 7.07 13.22 2.40
CA VAL A 63 8.52 13.02 2.37
C VAL A 63 8.92 12.57 0.96
N THR A 64 9.95 13.21 0.40
CA THR A 64 10.39 12.99 -1.00
C THR A 64 11.50 11.96 -1.15
N ASN A 65 12.08 11.50 -0.03
CA ASN A 65 13.21 10.56 0.00
C ASN A 65 13.04 9.49 1.08
N PRO A 66 11.90 8.77 1.12
CA PRO A 66 11.62 7.77 2.15
C PRO A 66 12.62 6.61 2.15
N GLU A 67 13.25 6.34 1.03
CA GLU A 67 14.23 5.27 0.84
C GLU A 67 15.46 5.39 1.76
N VAL A 68 15.81 6.60 2.22
CA VAL A 68 16.98 6.80 3.10
C VAL A 68 16.81 6.16 4.49
N THR A 69 15.59 5.79 4.85
CA THR A 69 15.27 5.12 6.12
C THR A 69 15.08 3.62 5.95
N SER A 70 15.14 3.11 4.72
CA SER A 70 14.94 1.70 4.43
C SER A 70 16.15 0.87 4.89
N ASP A 71 15.88 -0.22 5.61
CA ASP A 71 16.89 -1.25 5.90
C ASP A 71 17.03 -2.24 4.72
N TYR A 72 16.14 -2.15 3.74
CA TYR A 72 16.16 -3.02 2.57
C TYR A 72 17.26 -2.56 1.62
N GLN A 73 18.29 -3.39 1.45
CA GLN A 73 19.46 -3.11 0.64
C GLN A 73 19.52 -3.99 -0.63
N GLU A 74 18.59 -4.93 -0.78
CA GLU A 74 18.58 -5.79 -1.94
C GLU A 74 18.12 -5.03 -3.18
N PRO A 75 18.84 -5.10 -4.29
CA PRO A 75 18.42 -4.45 -5.51
C PRO A 75 17.15 -5.09 -6.05
N PHE A 76 16.24 -4.26 -6.54
CA PHE A 76 15.10 -4.77 -7.29
C PHE A 76 15.58 -5.49 -8.56
N PRO A 77 14.88 -6.57 -8.99
CA PRO A 77 15.22 -7.24 -10.21
C PRO A 77 15.19 -6.28 -11.41
N GLU A 78 16.31 -6.12 -12.08
CA GLU A 78 16.36 -5.28 -13.26
C GLU A 78 15.86 -6.03 -14.50
N ALA A 79 15.00 -5.37 -15.25
CA ALA A 79 14.47 -5.88 -16.49
C ALA A 79 15.54 -5.86 -17.60
N GLN A 80 15.95 -7.02 -18.04
CA GLN A 80 16.90 -7.17 -19.17
C GLN A 80 16.22 -7.06 -20.53
N THR A 81 14.90 -7.02 -20.59
CA THR A 81 14.10 -6.91 -21.81
C THR A 81 12.74 -6.32 -21.50
N LYS A 82 12.12 -5.68 -22.50
CA LYS A 82 10.74 -5.15 -22.42
C LYS A 82 9.67 -6.22 -22.71
N LYS A 83 10.04 -7.49 -22.91
CA LYS A 83 9.07 -8.56 -23.17
C LYS A 83 8.28 -8.87 -21.91
N GLY A 84 7.02 -8.53 -21.90
CA GLY A 84 6.07 -8.83 -20.84
C GLY A 84 4.75 -9.35 -21.41
N LEU A 85 4.13 -10.25 -20.70
CA LEU A 85 2.80 -10.78 -21.00
C LEU A 85 2.01 -10.95 -19.70
N ASN A 86 0.70 -10.91 -19.79
CA ASN A 86 -0.16 -11.45 -18.75
C ASN A 86 -0.20 -12.98 -18.92
N ILE A 87 0.56 -13.70 -18.09
CA ILE A 87 0.81 -15.12 -18.27
C ILE A 87 -0.24 -15.93 -17.49
N GLU A 88 -1.00 -16.77 -18.20
CA GLU A 88 -1.73 -17.85 -17.57
C GLU A 88 -0.74 -18.92 -17.09
N LEU A 89 -0.93 -19.43 -15.88
CA LEU A 89 0.02 -20.36 -15.25
C LEU A 89 0.24 -21.64 -16.08
N SER A 90 -0.79 -22.10 -16.79
CA SER A 90 -0.74 -23.21 -17.72
C SER A 90 0.12 -22.97 -18.95
N MET A 91 0.40 -21.70 -19.29
CA MET A 91 1.18 -21.26 -20.44
C MET A 91 2.59 -20.78 -20.05
N LEU A 92 3.04 -21.09 -18.84
CA LEU A 92 4.32 -20.61 -18.33
C LEU A 92 5.51 -21.07 -19.17
N ASP A 93 5.52 -22.31 -19.60
CA ASP A 93 6.64 -22.86 -20.41
C ASP A 93 6.68 -22.21 -21.82
N ASP A 94 5.53 -21.90 -22.41
CA ASP A 94 5.46 -21.18 -23.67
C ASP A 94 5.98 -19.74 -23.51
N ALA A 95 5.57 -19.06 -22.44
CA ALA A 95 6.06 -17.72 -22.11
C ALA A 95 7.58 -17.71 -21.90
N MET A 96 8.13 -18.72 -21.22
CA MET A 96 9.57 -18.87 -21.03
C MET A 96 10.29 -19.10 -22.36
N SER A 97 9.74 -19.92 -23.26
CA SER A 97 10.33 -20.17 -24.59
C SER A 97 10.35 -18.91 -25.46
N LEU A 98 9.40 -18.00 -25.27
CA LEU A 98 9.35 -16.68 -25.92
C LEU A 98 10.31 -15.66 -25.29
N GLY A 99 10.98 -16.01 -24.19
CA GLY A 99 11.88 -15.13 -23.47
C GLY A 99 11.16 -13.99 -22.71
N VAL A 100 9.95 -14.25 -22.24
CA VAL A 100 9.19 -13.31 -21.39
C VAL A 100 9.89 -13.16 -20.04
N LYS A 101 10.01 -11.92 -19.56
CA LYS A 101 10.67 -11.58 -18.29
C LYS A 101 9.77 -10.82 -17.33
N HIS A 102 8.59 -10.43 -17.75
CA HIS A 102 7.63 -9.68 -16.94
C HIS A 102 6.23 -10.27 -17.07
N THR A 103 5.51 -10.26 -15.97
CA THR A 103 4.06 -10.55 -15.95
C THR A 103 3.35 -9.58 -15.02
N ALA A 104 2.06 -9.39 -15.26
CA ALA A 104 1.17 -8.74 -14.31
C ALA A 104 0.16 -9.76 -13.79
N ILE A 105 -0.18 -9.66 -12.52
CA ILE A 105 -1.24 -10.46 -11.89
C ILE A 105 -2.26 -9.56 -11.23
N ASN A 106 -3.52 -9.95 -11.29
CA ASN A 106 -4.61 -9.27 -10.59
C ASN A 106 -4.75 -9.83 -9.18
N ILE A 107 -4.67 -8.97 -8.17
CA ILE A 107 -4.90 -9.30 -6.76
C ILE A 107 -6.21 -8.63 -6.35
N SER A 108 -7.29 -9.39 -6.35
CA SER A 108 -8.63 -8.88 -6.02
C SER A 108 -8.86 -8.89 -4.51
N VAL A 109 -8.89 -7.70 -3.90
CA VAL A 109 -9.09 -7.57 -2.45
C VAL A 109 -10.40 -8.21 -2.01
N ARG A 110 -11.47 -8.06 -2.79
CA ARG A 110 -12.77 -8.67 -2.51
C ARG A 110 -12.72 -10.20 -2.37
N GLU A 111 -11.77 -10.84 -3.06
CA GLU A 111 -11.69 -12.29 -3.09
C GLU A 111 -10.87 -12.87 -1.94
N PHE A 112 -9.89 -12.10 -1.43
CA PHE A 112 -9.03 -12.62 -0.37
C PHE A 112 -9.24 -11.98 1.00
N LEU A 113 -9.74 -10.74 1.11
CA LEU A 113 -10.13 -10.15 2.40
C LEU A 113 -11.52 -10.64 2.77
N ASP A 114 -11.60 -11.45 3.83
CA ASP A 114 -12.82 -12.17 4.22
C ASP A 114 -12.97 -12.15 5.75
N PRO A 115 -14.02 -11.54 6.32
CA PRO A 115 -14.22 -11.47 7.78
C PRO A 115 -14.35 -12.85 8.45
N ASN A 116 -14.66 -13.90 7.68
CA ASN A 116 -14.75 -15.28 8.14
C ASN A 116 -13.51 -16.12 7.74
N GLY A 117 -12.52 -15.49 7.14
CA GLY A 117 -11.32 -16.17 6.64
C GLY A 117 -10.51 -16.86 7.76
N ALA A 118 -9.89 -17.98 7.42
CA ALA A 118 -9.12 -18.78 8.35
C ALA A 118 -7.67 -18.27 8.55
N LEU A 119 -7.14 -17.48 7.63
CA LEU A 119 -5.84 -16.85 7.75
C LEU A 119 -5.99 -15.51 8.47
N THR A 120 -5.20 -15.27 9.49
CA THR A 120 -5.23 -14.02 10.28
C THR A 120 -3.95 -13.21 10.11
N TYR A 121 -4.08 -11.91 10.21
CA TYR A 121 -2.99 -10.96 10.20
C TYR A 121 -3.29 -9.81 11.16
N ASP A 122 -2.38 -9.58 12.10
CA ASP A 122 -2.52 -8.51 13.07
C ASP A 122 -1.81 -7.25 12.59
N TYR A 123 -2.54 -6.15 12.52
CA TYR A 123 -2.01 -4.86 12.09
C TYR A 123 -2.60 -3.73 12.95
N ASN A 124 -1.77 -2.90 13.54
CA ASN A 124 -2.16 -1.76 14.41
C ASN A 124 -3.19 -2.17 15.49
N GLY A 125 -2.98 -3.31 16.15
CA GLY A 125 -3.85 -3.78 17.23
C GLY A 125 -5.21 -4.33 16.79
N LYS A 126 -5.43 -4.47 15.49
CA LYS A 126 -6.64 -5.08 14.91
C LYS A 126 -6.27 -6.34 14.13
N THR A 127 -7.07 -7.40 14.29
CA THR A 127 -6.90 -8.64 13.53
C THR A 127 -7.74 -8.60 12.26
N TYR A 128 -7.09 -8.74 11.13
CA TYR A 128 -7.71 -8.90 9.81
C TYR A 128 -7.74 -10.37 9.43
N ARG A 129 -8.76 -10.76 8.65
CA ARG A 129 -8.95 -12.14 8.25
C ARG A 129 -8.97 -12.27 6.74
N PHE A 130 -8.37 -13.33 6.24
CA PHE A 130 -8.21 -13.56 4.82
C PHE A 130 -8.71 -14.97 4.44
N ASN A 131 -9.25 -15.08 3.25
CA ASN A 131 -9.59 -16.35 2.64
C ASN A 131 -8.31 -17.14 2.36
N LYS A 132 -8.04 -18.14 3.20
CA LYS A 132 -6.81 -18.92 3.13
C LYS A 132 -6.59 -19.56 1.76
N SER A 133 -7.62 -20.19 1.21
CA SER A 133 -7.49 -20.88 -0.09
C SER A 133 -7.15 -19.91 -1.21
N ARG A 134 -7.74 -18.70 -1.19
CA ARG A 134 -7.46 -17.68 -2.20
C ARG A 134 -6.05 -17.13 -2.08
N VAL A 135 -5.57 -16.92 -0.85
CA VAL A 135 -4.18 -16.50 -0.61
C VAL A 135 -3.21 -17.59 -1.07
N GLU A 136 -3.48 -18.87 -0.79
CA GLU A 136 -2.65 -20.00 -1.23
C GLU A 136 -2.57 -20.13 -2.78
N GLU A 137 -3.62 -19.74 -3.50
CA GLU A 137 -3.58 -19.65 -4.97
C GLU A 137 -2.62 -18.56 -5.46
N TYR A 138 -2.65 -17.38 -4.81
CA TYR A 138 -1.67 -16.32 -5.10
C TYR A 138 -0.25 -16.75 -4.75
N ASP A 139 -0.04 -17.38 -3.58
CA ASP A 139 1.26 -17.92 -3.16
C ASP A 139 1.84 -18.84 -4.23
N LYS A 140 1.03 -19.77 -4.71
CA LYS A 140 1.44 -20.72 -5.75
C LYS A 140 1.86 -20.02 -7.03
N THR A 141 1.01 -19.08 -7.50
CA THR A 141 1.23 -18.38 -8.77
C THR A 141 2.47 -17.50 -8.69
N ILE A 142 2.59 -16.67 -7.65
CA ILE A 142 3.71 -15.76 -7.45
C ILE A 142 5.01 -16.54 -7.31
N ARG A 143 5.03 -17.58 -6.48
CA ARG A 143 6.21 -18.43 -6.31
C ARG A 143 6.65 -19.08 -7.62
N MET A 144 5.73 -19.58 -8.43
CA MET A 144 6.06 -20.22 -9.69
C MET A 144 6.70 -19.25 -10.68
N PHE A 145 6.18 -18.05 -10.78
CA PHE A 145 6.76 -17.00 -11.64
C PHE A 145 8.10 -16.51 -11.09
N SER A 146 8.20 -16.21 -9.79
CA SER A 146 9.44 -15.77 -9.15
C SER A 146 10.57 -16.79 -9.32
N ASN A 147 10.30 -18.09 -9.13
CA ASN A 147 11.27 -19.16 -9.29
C ASN A 147 11.81 -19.30 -10.72
N LYS A 148 11.10 -18.75 -11.71
CA LYS A 148 11.55 -18.67 -13.12
C LYS A 148 12.25 -17.35 -13.44
N GLY A 149 12.47 -16.48 -12.46
CA GLY A 149 13.07 -15.17 -12.64
C GLY A 149 12.19 -14.19 -13.43
N ILE A 150 10.88 -14.38 -13.37
CA ILE A 150 9.91 -13.45 -13.97
C ILE A 150 9.62 -12.35 -12.95
N ILE A 151 9.75 -11.10 -13.37
CA ILE A 151 9.38 -9.92 -12.60
C ILE A 151 7.86 -9.80 -12.59
N ILE A 152 7.28 -9.69 -11.40
CA ILE A 152 5.82 -9.68 -11.21
C ILE A 152 5.36 -8.30 -10.79
N THR A 153 4.42 -7.74 -11.53
CA THR A 153 3.66 -6.55 -11.14
C THR A 153 2.31 -6.98 -10.56
N GLY A 154 2.06 -6.70 -9.29
CA GLY A 154 0.78 -6.98 -8.62
C GLY A 154 -0.20 -5.82 -8.81
N MET A 155 -1.25 -6.01 -9.59
CA MET A 155 -2.34 -5.04 -9.71
C MET A 155 -3.38 -5.29 -8.62
N ILE A 156 -3.43 -4.42 -7.62
CA ILE A 156 -4.36 -4.55 -6.50
C ILE A 156 -5.70 -3.92 -6.88
N LEU A 157 -6.72 -4.75 -6.94
CA LEU A 157 -8.04 -4.38 -7.45
C LEU A 157 -9.08 -4.35 -6.33
N ASN A 158 -9.75 -3.21 -6.17
CA ASN A 158 -10.86 -3.04 -5.23
C ASN A 158 -12.19 -3.22 -5.97
N GLY A 159 -12.78 -4.40 -5.85
CA GLY A 159 -14.12 -4.67 -6.38
C GLY A 159 -15.23 -4.24 -5.41
N TRP A 160 -16.47 -4.19 -5.89
CA TRP A 160 -17.62 -4.01 -4.99
C TRP A 160 -17.62 -5.07 -3.90
N ASN A 161 -17.60 -4.64 -2.64
CA ASN A 161 -17.46 -5.54 -1.49
C ASN A 161 -18.44 -5.14 -0.37
N THR A 162 -19.43 -5.97 -0.16
CA THR A 162 -20.42 -5.78 0.91
C THR A 162 -19.94 -6.24 2.29
N SER A 163 -18.90 -7.08 2.34
CA SER A 163 -18.30 -7.57 3.58
C SER A 163 -17.29 -6.56 4.16
N HIS A 164 -16.76 -5.70 3.31
CA HIS A 164 -15.81 -4.64 3.67
C HIS A 164 -16.20 -3.32 3.00
N PRO A 165 -17.39 -2.76 3.37
CA PRO A 165 -17.90 -1.54 2.74
C PRO A 165 -17.02 -0.32 3.02
N GLU A 166 -16.21 -0.35 4.09
CA GLU A 166 -15.25 0.69 4.43
C GLU A 166 -14.18 0.90 3.36
N LEU A 167 -13.90 -0.10 2.52
CA LEU A 167 -12.97 0.03 1.40
C LEU A 167 -13.55 0.79 0.20
N LEU A 168 -14.85 1.03 0.20
CA LEU A 168 -15.53 1.78 -0.85
C LEU A 168 -15.66 3.25 -0.44
N TYR A 169 -15.43 4.15 -1.39
CA TYR A 169 -15.60 5.58 -1.13
C TYR A 169 -17.04 5.89 -0.66
N PRO A 170 -17.21 6.71 0.39
CA PRO A 170 -18.53 6.99 0.95
C PRO A 170 -19.52 7.51 -0.09
N GLY A 171 -20.70 6.90 -0.14
CA GLY A 171 -21.76 7.28 -1.06
C GLY A 171 -21.66 6.69 -2.47
N VAL A 172 -20.60 5.93 -2.79
CA VAL A 172 -20.54 5.20 -4.05
C VAL A 172 -21.65 4.11 -4.09
N LYS A 173 -22.16 3.88 -5.27
CA LYS A 173 -23.21 2.85 -5.50
C LYS A 173 -22.72 1.85 -6.52
N GLU A 174 -23.15 0.60 -6.35
CA GLU A 174 -22.92 -0.41 -7.37
C GLU A 174 -23.66 -0.03 -8.65
N THR A 175 -22.95 0.01 -9.75
CA THR A 175 -23.53 0.43 -11.04
C THR A 175 -23.84 -0.75 -11.96
N GLY A 176 -23.37 -1.95 -11.63
CA GLY A 176 -23.46 -3.13 -12.49
C GLY A 176 -22.58 -3.09 -13.74
N THR A 177 -22.00 -1.93 -14.05
CA THR A 177 -21.11 -1.71 -15.20
C THR A 177 -19.66 -1.54 -14.81
N SER A 178 -19.39 -1.08 -13.59
CA SER A 178 -18.05 -0.92 -13.05
C SER A 178 -17.65 -2.16 -12.26
N GLN A 179 -16.53 -2.77 -12.61
CA GLN A 179 -16.00 -3.91 -11.86
C GLN A 179 -15.11 -3.48 -10.70
N TYR A 180 -14.48 -2.32 -10.81
CA TYR A 180 -13.50 -1.80 -9.86
C TYR A 180 -13.85 -0.40 -9.40
N TYR A 181 -13.48 -0.10 -8.16
CA TYR A 181 -13.75 1.14 -7.46
C TYR A 181 -12.45 1.65 -6.84
N MET A 182 -12.36 2.95 -6.62
CA MET A 182 -11.25 3.52 -5.88
C MET A 182 -11.28 3.06 -4.42
N PHE A 183 -10.11 2.85 -3.85
CA PHE A 183 -9.99 2.62 -2.42
C PHE A 183 -10.42 3.86 -1.63
N ASN A 184 -11.11 3.64 -0.53
CA ASN A 184 -11.49 4.71 0.38
C ASN A 184 -10.32 5.08 1.30
N THR A 185 -9.67 6.18 0.99
CA THR A 185 -8.67 6.81 1.85
C THR A 185 -9.19 8.08 2.52
N SER A 186 -10.50 8.36 2.41
CA SER A 186 -11.15 9.56 2.93
C SER A 186 -11.76 9.39 4.33
N THR A 187 -11.71 8.16 4.87
CA THR A 187 -12.16 7.86 6.23
C THR A 187 -11.08 7.09 6.98
N PRO A 188 -10.96 7.26 8.32
CA PRO A 188 -9.98 6.52 9.11
C PRO A 188 -10.08 5.00 8.92
N GLU A 189 -11.28 4.46 8.99
CA GLU A 189 -11.51 3.01 8.89
C GLU A 189 -11.13 2.45 7.51
N GLY A 190 -11.51 3.14 6.43
CA GLY A 190 -11.16 2.73 5.06
C GLY A 190 -9.65 2.80 4.84
N PHE A 191 -9.01 3.86 5.29
CA PHE A 191 -7.57 4.04 5.21
C PHE A 191 -6.80 2.95 5.97
N GLU A 192 -7.19 2.66 7.23
CA GLU A 192 -6.55 1.62 8.03
C GLU A 192 -6.73 0.23 7.44
N THR A 193 -7.92 -0.11 6.95
CA THR A 193 -8.14 -1.40 6.29
C THR A 193 -7.31 -1.51 5.01
N CYS A 194 -7.21 -0.43 4.23
CA CYS A 194 -6.36 -0.38 3.04
C CYS A 194 -4.87 -0.60 3.40
N ARG A 195 -4.36 0.09 4.44
CA ARG A 195 -2.99 -0.09 4.93
C ARG A 195 -2.71 -1.52 5.38
N ALA A 196 -3.62 -2.12 6.14
CA ALA A 196 -3.47 -3.51 6.60
C ALA A 196 -3.38 -4.50 5.43
N VAL A 197 -4.21 -4.31 4.39
CA VAL A 197 -4.16 -5.12 3.17
C VAL A 197 -2.81 -4.96 2.46
N MET A 198 -2.35 -3.72 2.30
CA MET A 198 -1.05 -3.45 1.63
C MET A 198 0.12 -4.01 2.45
N ALA A 199 0.11 -3.85 3.77
CA ALA A 199 1.14 -4.40 4.66
C ALA A 199 1.18 -5.92 4.58
N PHE A 200 0.03 -6.59 4.65
CA PHE A 200 -0.06 -8.04 4.49
C PHE A 200 0.58 -8.52 3.17
N LEU A 201 0.24 -7.87 2.06
CA LEU A 201 0.77 -8.25 0.74
C LEU A 201 2.27 -7.97 0.64
N ALA A 202 2.72 -6.82 1.14
CA ALA A 202 4.13 -6.43 1.11
C ALA A 202 4.98 -7.37 1.96
N GLU A 203 4.57 -7.70 3.18
CA GLU A 203 5.30 -8.63 4.04
C GLU A 203 5.34 -10.05 3.46
N ARG A 204 4.22 -10.49 2.88
CA ARG A 204 4.13 -11.84 2.34
C ARG A 204 4.94 -12.07 1.07
N TYR A 205 4.98 -11.06 0.19
CA TYR A 205 5.57 -11.20 -1.14
C TYR A 205 6.83 -10.34 -1.34
N ASN A 206 7.58 -10.10 -0.29
CA ASN A 206 8.85 -9.34 -0.35
C ASN A 206 10.07 -10.17 -0.79
N GLY A 207 9.88 -11.47 -1.03
CA GLY A 207 10.95 -12.38 -1.43
C GLY A 207 11.76 -12.97 -0.27
N SER A 208 11.49 -12.60 0.99
CA SER A 208 12.21 -13.13 2.15
C SER A 208 11.85 -14.60 2.46
N ASP A 209 10.61 -15.01 2.17
CA ASP A 209 10.15 -16.38 2.33
C ASP A 209 10.00 -17.07 0.96
N PRO A 210 10.80 -18.13 0.68
CA PRO A 210 10.75 -18.84 -0.60
C PRO A 210 9.41 -19.56 -0.85
N ASN A 211 8.59 -19.74 0.18
CA ASN A 211 7.26 -20.35 0.02
C ASN A 211 6.25 -19.45 -0.67
N TYR A 212 6.48 -18.15 -0.66
CA TYR A 212 5.53 -17.17 -1.23
C TYR A 212 6.01 -16.52 -2.52
N GLY A 213 7.33 -16.38 -2.70
CA GLY A 213 7.92 -15.68 -3.84
C GLY A 213 7.94 -14.16 -3.65
N GLN A 214 8.13 -13.44 -4.76
CA GLN A 214 8.30 -11.98 -4.75
C GLN A 214 7.43 -11.31 -5.79
N VAL A 215 6.70 -10.28 -5.37
CA VAL A 215 6.13 -9.26 -6.24
C VAL A 215 7.09 -8.08 -6.25
N SER A 216 7.52 -7.67 -7.41
CA SER A 216 8.61 -6.69 -7.56
C SER A 216 8.12 -5.25 -7.78
N ASN A 217 6.84 -5.07 -8.11
CA ASN A 217 6.20 -3.76 -8.33
C ASN A 217 4.74 -3.79 -7.89
#